data_ebfa72a008335ab0a05f45161049bc6f
#
_entry.id   ebfa72a008335ab0a05f45161049bc6f
#
_cell.length_a   1.000
_cell.length_b   1.000
_cell.length_c   1.000
_cell.angle_alpha   90.00
_cell.angle_beta   90.00
_cell.angle_gamma   90.00
#
_symmetry.space_group_name_H-M   'P 1'
#
loop_
_entity.id
_entity.type
_entity.pdbx_description
1 polymer ?
#
loop_
_entity_poly.entity_id
_entity_poly.type
_entity_poly.pdbx_seq_one_letter_code
_entity_poly.pdbx_strand_id
1 'polypeptide(L)'
;MQYRRARKKFDEEVENHERWLISYADFITLLFAFFVVMYAISSVNIGKYKVFSDALGDAFGGAGSSPPVNTQVPNLPIPNPALKRRTEMLRQERQEMTKLAQDLLSTLAPLVKEGKVRVTQNSRGVSVEINASVLFDPADARLTPESVEALRAVGVLLKNDTHNVQVEGHTDDLPISNAQFPSNWELSSVRASSVVRLFVDAGVAPTRLTAVGFGSNVPVASNDDPIGRARNRRVAVTILSGLPDPVTELPTAGEPAAAPAVTPAVTPAAGPQ
;
A
#
# COMPACT_ATOMS: atom_id res chain seq x y z
N MET A 1 -47.70 -44.59 77.95
CA MET A 1 -46.65 -44.77 76.96
C MET A 1 -46.62 -43.52 76.06
N GLN A 2 -45.63 -42.60 76.28
CA GLN A 2 -45.48 -41.42 75.49
C GLN A 2 -44.31 -41.56 74.51
N TYR A 3 -44.58 -41.60 73.21
CA TYR A 3 -43.56 -41.62 72.18
C TYR A 3 -43.05 -40.20 71.96
N ARG A 4 -41.79 -39.89 72.37
CA ARG A 4 -41.08 -38.65 72.03
C ARG A 4 -40.55 -38.79 70.60
N ARG A 5 -41.11 -38.05 69.64
CA ARG A 5 -40.57 -37.84 68.31
C ARG A 5 -39.31 -36.96 68.44
N ALA A 6 -38.15 -37.56 68.04
CA ALA A 6 -36.91 -36.79 67.84
C ALA A 6 -37.03 -35.90 66.63
N ARG A 7 -36.90 -34.56 66.78
CA ARG A 7 -36.71 -33.64 65.67
C ARG A 7 -35.35 -33.83 65.12
N LYS A 8 -35.26 -34.23 63.78
CA LYS A 8 -34.03 -34.13 63.02
C LYS A 8 -33.64 -32.66 62.91
N LYS A 9 -32.47 -32.27 63.38
CA LYS A 9 -31.84 -31.01 63.05
C LYS A 9 -31.45 -31.08 61.58
N PHE A 10 -31.97 -30.14 60.76
CA PHE A 10 -31.43 -29.85 59.46
C PHE A 10 -30.10 -29.13 59.72
N ASP A 11 -29.00 -29.72 59.29
CA ASP A 11 -27.70 -29.04 59.19
C ASP A 11 -27.92 -27.93 58.14
N GLU A 12 -27.76 -26.68 58.53
CA GLU A 12 -27.66 -25.55 57.63
C GLU A 12 -26.39 -25.79 56.80
N GLU A 13 -26.56 -26.16 55.51
CA GLU A 13 -25.44 -26.13 54.57
C GLU A 13 -24.89 -24.70 54.55
N VAL A 14 -23.65 -24.55 54.95
CA VAL A 14 -22.90 -23.30 54.85
C VAL A 14 -22.89 -22.94 53.37
N GLU A 15 -23.67 -21.93 52.95
CA GLU A 15 -23.66 -21.39 51.61
C GLU A 15 -22.25 -20.90 51.30
N ASN A 16 -21.58 -21.63 50.42
CA ASN A 16 -20.21 -21.36 50.02
C ASN A 16 -20.26 -20.12 49.08
N HIS A 17 -20.09 -18.93 49.66
CA HIS A 17 -20.12 -17.64 48.95
C HIS A 17 -19.00 -17.50 47.92
N GLU A 18 -18.08 -18.47 47.83
CA GLU A 18 -16.94 -18.47 46.92
C GLU A 18 -17.18 -19.22 45.59
N ARG A 19 -18.40 -19.73 45.34
CA ARG A 19 -18.74 -20.48 44.11
C ARG A 19 -18.55 -19.65 42.84
N TRP A 20 -18.71 -18.33 42.92
CA TRP A 20 -18.43 -17.43 41.80
C TRP A 20 -16.95 -17.39 41.41
N LEU A 21 -16.04 -17.61 42.36
CA LEU A 21 -14.60 -17.58 42.15
C LEU A 21 -14.14 -18.73 41.26
N ILE A 22 -14.82 -19.90 41.32
CA ILE A 22 -14.54 -21.04 40.43
C ILE A 22 -14.94 -20.68 38.99
N SER A 23 -16.10 -20.07 38.78
CA SER A 23 -16.52 -19.63 37.44
C SER A 23 -15.64 -18.50 36.89
N TYR A 24 -15.18 -17.60 37.78
CA TYR A 24 -14.24 -16.55 37.39
C TYR A 24 -12.87 -17.13 37.02
N ALA A 25 -12.35 -18.11 37.78
CA ALA A 25 -11.09 -18.79 37.47
C ALA A 25 -11.16 -19.54 36.12
N ASP A 26 -12.26 -20.21 35.84
CA ASP A 26 -12.50 -20.89 34.57
C ASP A 26 -12.53 -19.89 33.38
N PHE A 27 -13.24 -18.77 33.54
CA PHE A 27 -13.27 -17.72 32.54
C PHE A 27 -11.86 -17.16 32.24
N ILE A 28 -11.05 -16.89 33.27
CA ILE A 28 -9.70 -16.35 33.10
C ILE A 28 -8.77 -17.38 32.43
N THR A 29 -8.92 -18.67 32.79
CA THR A 29 -8.09 -19.72 32.15
C THR A 29 -8.45 -19.91 30.67
N LEU A 30 -9.72 -19.86 30.32
CA LEU A 30 -10.17 -19.91 28.92
C LEU A 30 -9.72 -18.66 28.14
N LEU A 31 -9.81 -17.47 28.75
CA LEU A 31 -9.33 -16.23 28.16
C LEU A 31 -7.81 -16.27 27.91
N PHE A 32 -7.07 -16.77 28.90
CA PHE A 32 -5.62 -16.95 28.75
C PHE A 32 -5.28 -17.94 27.63
N ALA A 33 -5.95 -19.09 27.57
CA ALA A 33 -5.78 -20.07 26.51
C ALA A 33 -6.07 -19.48 25.13
N PHE A 34 -7.14 -18.68 25.03
CA PHE A 34 -7.49 -17.96 23.80
C PHE A 34 -6.37 -17.01 23.35
N PHE A 35 -5.82 -16.21 24.26
CA PHE A 35 -4.71 -15.30 23.91
C PHE A 35 -3.43 -16.04 23.55
N VAL A 36 -3.12 -17.17 24.21
CA VAL A 36 -1.96 -18.01 23.83
C VAL A 36 -2.12 -18.57 22.42
N VAL A 37 -3.31 -19.05 22.06
CA VAL A 37 -3.60 -19.52 20.70
C VAL A 37 -3.51 -18.38 19.67
N MET A 38 -4.11 -17.22 19.98
CA MET A 38 -4.03 -16.04 19.11
C MET A 38 -2.58 -15.55 18.95
N TYR A 39 -1.78 -15.59 20.01
CA TYR A 39 -0.35 -15.25 19.94
C TYR A 39 0.43 -16.26 19.08
N ALA A 40 0.15 -17.55 19.23
CA ALA A 40 0.78 -18.59 18.42
C ALA A 40 0.46 -18.45 16.93
N ILE A 41 -0.79 -18.09 16.58
CA ILE A 41 -1.22 -17.85 15.19
C ILE A 41 -0.67 -16.51 14.65
N SER A 42 -0.53 -15.49 15.50
CA SER A 42 -0.01 -14.17 15.12
C SER A 42 1.44 -14.22 14.60
N SER A 43 2.21 -15.21 15.02
CA SER A 43 3.60 -15.42 14.57
C SER A 43 3.72 -16.37 13.36
N VAL A 44 2.62 -16.69 12.68
CA VAL A 44 2.64 -17.57 11.50
C VAL A 44 3.46 -16.93 10.38
N ASN A 45 4.62 -17.52 10.12
CA ASN A 45 5.45 -17.17 8.99
C ASN A 45 4.75 -17.64 7.70
N ILE A 46 4.19 -16.67 6.94
CA ILE A 46 3.44 -16.92 5.68
C ILE A 46 4.23 -17.81 4.72
N GLY A 47 5.56 -17.72 4.72
CA GLY A 47 6.44 -18.56 3.89
C GLY A 47 6.37 -20.05 4.26
N LYS A 48 6.35 -20.38 5.57
CA LYS A 48 6.23 -21.76 6.03
C LYS A 48 4.83 -22.32 5.81
N TYR A 49 3.80 -21.49 5.97
CA TYR A 49 2.42 -21.92 5.71
C TYR A 49 2.18 -22.26 4.23
N LYS A 50 2.78 -21.47 3.32
CA LYS A 50 2.69 -21.74 1.87
C LYS A 50 3.37 -23.06 1.49
N VAL A 51 4.56 -23.33 2.01
CA VAL A 51 5.28 -24.60 1.77
C VAL A 51 4.48 -25.78 2.31
N PHE A 52 3.83 -25.64 3.48
CA PHE A 52 2.97 -26.68 4.04
C PHE A 52 1.70 -26.90 3.22
N SER A 53 1.04 -25.82 2.77
CA SER A 53 -0.15 -25.89 1.92
C SER A 53 0.14 -26.54 0.56
N ASP A 54 1.28 -26.19 -0.06
CA ASP A 54 1.70 -26.78 -1.33
C ASP A 54 2.02 -28.28 -1.17
N ALA A 55 2.72 -28.66 -0.08
CA ALA A 55 2.99 -30.06 0.22
C ALA A 55 1.72 -30.89 0.54
N LEU A 56 0.73 -30.26 1.18
CA LEU A 56 -0.56 -30.91 1.46
C LEU A 56 -1.39 -31.07 0.17
N GLY A 57 -1.37 -30.08 -0.71
CA GLY A 57 -2.00 -30.13 -2.03
C GLY A 57 -1.43 -31.26 -2.89
N ASP A 58 -0.11 -31.43 -2.90
CA ASP A 58 0.56 -32.54 -3.60
C ASP A 58 0.23 -33.90 -2.98
N ALA A 59 0.11 -34.00 -1.66
CA ALA A 59 -0.17 -35.25 -0.96
C ALA A 59 -1.64 -35.70 -1.09
N PHE A 60 -2.59 -34.76 -1.18
CA PHE A 60 -4.02 -35.06 -1.19
C PHE A 60 -4.74 -34.73 -2.51
N GLY A 61 -4.14 -33.95 -3.41
CA GLY A 61 -4.72 -33.54 -4.69
C GLY A 61 -4.37 -34.41 -5.89
N GLY A 62 -3.52 -35.39 -5.73
CA GLY A 62 -2.97 -36.22 -6.80
C GLY A 62 -3.72 -37.54 -7.08
N ALA A 63 -5.07 -37.56 -7.06
CA ALA A 63 -5.82 -38.72 -7.53
C ALA A 63 -6.20 -38.60 -9.01
N GLY A 64 -5.22 -38.66 -9.90
CA GLY A 64 -5.40 -38.62 -11.37
C GLY A 64 -4.17 -39.13 -12.10
N SER A 65 -4.04 -40.47 -12.16
CA SER A 65 -3.34 -41.29 -13.17
C SER A 65 -2.01 -40.79 -13.75
N SER A 66 -0.90 -41.24 -13.13
CA SER A 66 0.31 -41.60 -13.86
C SER A 66 1.09 -42.67 -13.05
N PRO A 67 1.69 -43.70 -13.69
CA PRO A 67 2.33 -44.82 -13.01
C PRO A 67 3.59 -44.38 -12.26
N PRO A 68 4.02 -45.11 -11.20
CA PRO A 68 5.15 -44.72 -10.37
C PRO A 68 6.47 -44.89 -11.13
N VAL A 69 7.05 -43.80 -11.57
CA VAL A 69 8.47 -43.77 -11.95
C VAL A 69 9.25 -43.59 -10.67
N ASN A 70 9.88 -44.66 -10.20
CA ASN A 70 10.80 -44.69 -9.09
C ASN A 70 12.09 -43.95 -9.45
N THR A 71 12.16 -42.64 -9.19
CA THR A 71 13.39 -41.87 -9.18
C THR A 71 13.41 -41.07 -7.87
N GLN A 72 14.23 -41.58 -6.92
CA GLN A 72 14.68 -40.83 -5.75
C GLN A 72 15.51 -39.63 -6.20
N VAL A 73 14.85 -38.54 -6.54
CA VAL A 73 15.50 -37.23 -6.68
C VAL A 73 14.97 -36.40 -5.50
N PRO A 74 15.83 -35.83 -4.63
CA PRO A 74 15.34 -34.90 -3.62
C PRO A 74 14.58 -33.81 -4.33
N ASN A 75 13.29 -33.62 -4.01
CA ASN A 75 12.46 -32.50 -4.48
C ASN A 75 13.07 -31.20 -3.93
N LEU A 76 14.10 -30.71 -4.60
CA LEU A 76 14.48 -29.31 -4.54
C LEU A 76 13.28 -28.56 -5.14
N PRO A 77 12.69 -27.58 -4.44
CA PRO A 77 11.62 -26.77 -5.00
C PRO A 77 12.19 -26.14 -6.28
N ILE A 78 11.70 -26.62 -7.46
CA ILE A 78 12.06 -26.04 -8.74
C ILE A 78 11.57 -24.60 -8.67
N PRO A 79 12.44 -23.60 -8.59
CA PRO A 79 12.01 -22.22 -8.51
C PRO A 79 11.21 -21.93 -9.75
N ASN A 80 9.89 -21.67 -9.60
CA ASN A 80 9.06 -21.26 -10.72
C ASN A 80 9.75 -20.06 -11.40
N PRO A 81 10.25 -20.20 -12.64
CA PRO A 81 11.05 -19.17 -13.28
C PRO A 81 10.28 -17.86 -13.45
N ALA A 82 8.94 -17.92 -13.50
CA ALA A 82 8.08 -16.74 -13.52
C ALA A 82 8.08 -16.01 -12.17
N LEU A 83 8.02 -16.73 -11.05
CA LEU A 83 8.11 -16.15 -9.71
C LEU A 83 9.50 -15.54 -9.46
N LYS A 84 10.55 -16.21 -9.91
CA LYS A 84 11.92 -15.71 -9.78
C LYS A 84 12.09 -14.40 -10.55
N ARG A 85 11.66 -14.36 -11.83
CA ARG A 85 11.68 -13.13 -12.64
C ARG A 85 10.90 -12.01 -12.00
N ARG A 86 9.68 -12.29 -11.50
CA ARG A 86 8.86 -11.28 -10.81
C ARG A 86 9.54 -10.73 -9.56
N THR A 87 10.17 -11.60 -8.76
CA THR A 87 10.89 -11.18 -7.56
C THR A 87 12.13 -10.33 -7.90
N GLU A 88 12.83 -10.68 -8.98
CA GLU A 88 13.98 -9.92 -9.47
C GLU A 88 13.54 -8.54 -9.97
N MET A 89 12.47 -8.44 -10.77
CA MET A 89 11.90 -7.16 -11.22
C MET A 89 11.48 -6.27 -10.03
N LEU A 90 10.81 -6.84 -9.02
CA LEU A 90 10.43 -6.11 -7.81
C LEU A 90 11.63 -5.59 -7.02
N ARG A 91 12.73 -6.35 -6.99
CA ARG A 91 13.97 -5.93 -6.32
C ARG A 91 14.66 -4.81 -7.10
N GLN A 92 14.74 -4.95 -8.41
CA GLN A 92 15.35 -3.96 -9.29
C GLN A 92 14.60 -2.63 -9.19
N GLU A 93 13.28 -2.65 -9.35
CA GLU A 93 12.42 -1.48 -9.21
C GLU A 93 12.64 -0.77 -7.86
N ARG A 94 12.67 -1.54 -6.76
CA ARG A 94 12.92 -0.96 -5.43
C ARG A 94 14.30 -0.33 -5.32
N GLN A 95 15.32 -0.91 -5.93
CA GLN A 95 16.67 -0.37 -5.95
C GLN A 95 16.73 0.92 -6.75
N GLU A 96 16.09 0.99 -7.92
CA GLU A 96 16.01 2.19 -8.76
C GLU A 96 15.30 3.31 -8.01
N MET A 97 14.14 3.02 -7.38
CA MET A 97 13.43 4.00 -6.53
C MET A 97 14.26 4.49 -5.35
N THR A 98 15.02 3.60 -4.70
CA THR A 98 15.87 4.00 -3.57
C THR A 98 17.02 4.89 -4.02
N LYS A 99 17.64 4.58 -5.16
CA LYS A 99 18.68 5.41 -5.76
C LYS A 99 18.12 6.79 -6.13
N LEU A 100 16.98 6.83 -6.80
CA LEU A 100 16.32 8.09 -7.16
C LEU A 100 16.00 8.93 -5.92
N ALA A 101 15.50 8.30 -4.83
CA ALA A 101 15.27 9.01 -3.57
C ALA A 101 16.55 9.61 -2.97
N GLN A 102 17.68 8.90 -3.05
CA GLN A 102 18.99 9.40 -2.59
C GLN A 102 19.49 10.56 -3.46
N ASP A 103 19.35 10.47 -4.77
CA ASP A 103 19.73 11.52 -5.70
C ASP A 103 18.88 12.79 -5.48
N LEU A 104 17.58 12.64 -5.25
CA LEU A 104 16.67 13.74 -4.88
C LEU A 104 17.05 14.37 -3.54
N LEU A 105 17.33 13.54 -2.52
CA LEU A 105 17.79 14.01 -1.21
C LEU A 105 19.09 14.79 -1.30
N SER A 106 20.05 14.34 -2.12
CA SER A 106 21.33 15.03 -2.31
C SER A 106 21.15 16.38 -3.03
N THR A 107 20.31 16.40 -4.06
CA THR A 107 20.03 17.61 -4.86
C THR A 107 19.28 18.66 -4.06
N LEU A 108 18.34 18.23 -3.21
CA LEU A 108 17.51 19.11 -2.39
C LEU A 108 18.05 19.28 -0.95
N ALA A 109 19.28 18.82 -0.67
CA ALA A 109 19.85 18.83 0.68
C ALA A 109 19.77 20.16 1.43
N PRO A 110 19.99 21.34 0.81
CA PRO A 110 19.83 22.62 1.49
C PRO A 110 18.40 22.84 1.99
N LEU A 111 17.40 22.61 1.14
CA LEU A 111 15.98 22.80 1.46
C LEU A 111 15.45 21.74 2.46
N VAL A 112 16.00 20.52 2.42
CA VAL A 112 15.70 19.48 3.40
C VAL A 112 16.21 19.84 4.79
N LYS A 113 17.43 20.39 4.91
CA LYS A 113 18.00 20.84 6.18
C LYS A 113 17.21 21.99 6.79
N GLU A 114 16.63 22.84 5.97
CA GLU A 114 15.76 23.95 6.40
C GLU A 114 14.32 23.49 6.74
N GLY A 115 14.00 22.19 6.56
CA GLY A 115 12.67 21.65 6.79
C GLY A 115 11.61 22.11 5.76
N LYS A 116 12.04 22.72 4.65
CA LYS A 116 11.18 23.22 3.57
C LYS A 116 10.77 22.12 2.59
N VAL A 117 11.57 21.06 2.50
CA VAL A 117 11.36 19.89 1.64
C VAL A 117 11.47 18.60 2.46
N ARG A 118 10.58 17.67 2.17
CA ARG A 118 10.57 16.33 2.75
C ARG A 118 10.53 15.30 1.63
N VAL A 119 11.42 14.30 1.67
CA VAL A 119 11.43 13.19 0.73
C VAL A 119 11.02 11.93 1.48
N THR A 120 10.04 11.20 0.96
CA THR A 120 9.53 9.95 1.53
C THR A 120 9.43 8.89 0.44
N GLN A 121 9.68 7.63 0.80
CA GLN A 121 9.50 6.48 -0.09
C GLN A 121 8.44 5.56 0.50
N ASN A 122 7.49 5.14 -0.31
CA ASN A 122 6.41 4.23 0.05
C ASN A 122 6.13 3.21 -1.06
N SER A 123 5.06 2.44 -0.94
CA SER A 123 4.66 1.43 -1.95
C SER A 123 4.24 2.04 -3.30
N ARG A 124 3.80 3.30 -3.32
CA ARG A 124 3.44 4.02 -4.56
C ARG A 124 4.66 4.53 -5.31
N GLY A 125 5.80 4.72 -4.62
CA GLY A 125 7.01 5.27 -5.18
C GLY A 125 7.71 6.26 -4.24
N VAL A 126 8.38 7.26 -4.81
CA VAL A 126 9.09 8.32 -4.09
C VAL A 126 8.30 9.62 -4.16
N SER A 127 8.00 10.22 -3.01
CA SER A 127 7.27 11.49 -2.92
C SER A 127 8.18 12.57 -2.33
N VAL A 128 8.24 13.72 -3.01
CA VAL A 128 8.93 14.95 -2.59
C VAL A 128 7.88 15.99 -2.24
N GLU A 129 7.70 16.25 -0.96
CA GLU A 129 6.78 17.29 -0.46
C GLU A 129 7.56 18.60 -0.28
N ILE A 130 7.08 19.65 -0.90
CA ILE A 130 7.70 21.00 -0.86
C ILE A 130 6.67 21.98 -0.29
N ASN A 131 7.06 22.75 0.71
CA ASN A 131 6.19 23.79 1.25
C ASN A 131 5.85 24.82 0.17
N ALA A 132 4.57 25.13 -0.01
CA ALA A 132 4.11 26.06 -1.04
C ALA A 132 4.68 27.49 -0.88
N SER A 133 5.02 27.91 0.34
CA SER A 133 5.63 29.23 0.59
C SER A 133 7.06 29.35 0.05
N VAL A 134 7.71 28.25 -0.26
CA VAL A 134 9.01 28.23 -0.95
C VAL A 134 8.85 28.39 -2.45
N LEU A 135 7.74 27.86 -2.98
CA LEU A 135 7.49 27.79 -4.42
C LEU A 135 6.77 29.02 -4.97
N PHE A 136 5.86 29.59 -4.19
CA PHE A 136 4.90 30.61 -4.65
C PHE A 136 4.77 31.75 -3.65
N ASP A 137 4.47 32.93 -4.16
CA ASP A 137 3.98 34.03 -3.34
C ASP A 137 2.57 33.74 -2.77
N PRO A 138 2.17 34.39 -1.68
CA PRO A 138 0.85 34.23 -1.10
C PRO A 138 -0.27 34.45 -2.14
N ALA A 139 -1.23 33.51 -2.21
CA ALA A 139 -2.36 33.55 -3.14
C ALA A 139 -1.97 33.61 -4.64
N ASP A 140 -0.74 33.26 -4.98
CA ASP A 140 -0.24 33.17 -6.36
C ASP A 140 0.10 31.70 -6.73
N ALA A 141 0.21 31.44 -8.02
CA ALA A 141 0.62 30.17 -8.60
C ALA A 141 1.82 30.31 -9.56
N ARG A 142 2.41 31.50 -9.61
CA ARG A 142 3.68 31.73 -10.31
C ARG A 142 4.85 31.32 -9.44
N LEU A 143 5.75 30.51 -10.02
CA LEU A 143 6.95 30.07 -9.32
C LEU A 143 7.90 31.24 -9.08
N THR A 144 8.48 31.29 -7.89
CA THR A 144 9.54 32.26 -7.55
C THR A 144 10.83 31.92 -8.29
N PRO A 145 11.69 32.88 -8.62
CA PRO A 145 12.96 32.62 -9.31
C PRO A 145 13.83 31.56 -8.60
N GLU A 146 13.87 31.62 -7.27
CA GLU A 146 14.62 30.65 -6.44
C GLU A 146 14.08 29.26 -6.54
N SER A 147 12.75 29.10 -6.54
CA SER A 147 12.11 27.80 -6.68
C SER A 147 12.27 27.19 -8.07
N VAL A 148 12.33 28.02 -9.10
CA VAL A 148 12.58 27.58 -10.50
C VAL A 148 13.92 26.88 -10.60
N GLU A 149 14.98 27.40 -9.96
CA GLU A 149 16.30 26.76 -10.01
C GLU A 149 16.30 25.38 -9.32
N ALA A 150 15.75 25.31 -8.10
CA ALA A 150 15.66 24.05 -7.35
C ALA A 150 14.81 22.99 -8.08
N LEU A 151 13.63 23.38 -8.59
CA LEU A 151 12.75 22.47 -9.33
C LEU A 151 13.34 22.07 -10.69
N ARG A 152 14.12 22.95 -11.34
CA ARG A 152 14.82 22.60 -12.58
C ARG A 152 15.86 21.50 -12.36
N ALA A 153 16.60 21.56 -11.23
CA ALA A 153 17.53 20.50 -10.86
C ALA A 153 16.81 19.14 -10.66
N VAL A 154 15.64 19.16 -10.03
CA VAL A 154 14.77 17.97 -9.95
C VAL A 154 14.31 17.52 -11.35
N GLY A 155 13.88 18.44 -12.21
CA GLY A 155 13.49 18.15 -13.58
C GLY A 155 14.58 17.46 -14.41
N VAL A 156 15.84 17.86 -14.24
CA VAL A 156 16.99 17.24 -14.89
C VAL A 156 17.18 15.77 -14.43
N LEU A 157 16.98 15.47 -13.14
CA LEU A 157 17.00 14.09 -12.67
C LEU A 157 15.85 13.27 -13.26
N LEU A 158 14.63 13.82 -13.25
CA LEU A 158 13.44 13.18 -13.77
C LEU A 158 13.48 12.97 -15.29
N LYS A 159 14.21 13.81 -16.05
CA LYS A 159 14.41 13.65 -17.50
C LYS A 159 15.06 12.32 -17.84
N ASN A 160 16.01 11.88 -17.02
CA ASN A 160 16.78 10.65 -17.25
C ASN A 160 16.08 9.40 -16.68
N ASP A 161 14.99 9.60 -15.95
CA ASP A 161 14.16 8.56 -15.36
C ASP A 161 13.02 8.20 -16.33
N THR A 162 12.41 7.01 -16.16
CA THR A 162 11.35 6.51 -17.04
C THR A 162 9.97 6.45 -16.35
N HIS A 163 9.94 6.65 -15.03
CA HIS A 163 8.71 6.54 -14.25
C HIS A 163 7.76 7.70 -14.50
N ASN A 164 6.47 7.44 -14.29
CA ASN A 164 5.45 8.48 -14.33
C ASN A 164 5.57 9.38 -13.11
N VAL A 165 5.26 10.65 -13.27
CA VAL A 165 5.35 11.66 -12.22
C VAL A 165 4.00 12.34 -12.05
N GLN A 166 3.49 12.30 -10.84
CA GLN A 166 2.26 13.00 -10.45
C GLN A 166 2.61 14.17 -9.55
N VAL A 167 2.18 15.36 -9.95
CA VAL A 167 2.34 16.60 -9.17
C VAL A 167 1.01 16.96 -8.54
N GLU A 168 0.98 16.99 -7.22
CA GLU A 168 -0.21 17.23 -6.41
C GLU A 168 -0.12 18.59 -5.72
N GLY A 169 -1.15 19.43 -5.89
CA GLY A 169 -1.28 20.70 -5.17
C GLY A 169 -2.23 20.58 -3.99
N HIS A 170 -1.84 21.12 -2.84
CA HIS A 170 -2.64 21.15 -1.62
C HIS A 170 -2.66 22.53 -1.01
N THR A 171 -3.77 22.89 -0.35
CA THR A 171 -3.94 24.11 0.42
C THR A 171 -4.23 23.79 1.89
N ASP A 172 -4.22 24.81 2.74
CA ASP A 172 -4.89 24.75 4.04
C ASP A 172 -6.43 24.89 3.87
N ASP A 173 -7.15 24.91 4.97
CA ASP A 173 -8.61 25.04 5.01
C ASP A 173 -9.11 26.48 4.91
N LEU A 174 -8.22 27.49 4.92
CA LEU A 174 -8.62 28.88 4.75
C LEU A 174 -9.15 29.07 3.34
N PRO A 175 -10.40 29.57 3.20
CA PRO A 175 -10.98 29.75 1.87
C PRO A 175 -10.28 30.89 1.14
N ILE A 176 -9.98 30.68 -0.14
CA ILE A 176 -9.55 31.72 -1.06
C ILE A 176 -10.69 32.03 -2.03
N SER A 177 -10.86 33.31 -2.32
CA SER A 177 -11.75 33.76 -3.38
C SER A 177 -11.24 35.09 -3.93
N ASN A 178 -10.69 35.04 -5.13
CA ASN A 178 -10.24 36.23 -5.86
C ASN A 178 -10.56 36.09 -7.36
N ALA A 179 -10.24 37.11 -8.14
CA ALA A 179 -10.55 37.13 -9.58
C ALA A 179 -9.82 36.02 -10.37
N GLN A 180 -8.69 35.52 -9.87
CA GLN A 180 -7.87 34.51 -10.52
C GLN A 180 -8.19 33.10 -10.02
N PHE A 181 -8.50 32.96 -8.71
CA PHE A 181 -8.79 31.67 -8.07
C PHE A 181 -10.09 31.75 -7.29
N PRO A 182 -11.21 31.25 -7.85
CA PRO A 182 -12.50 31.22 -7.17
C PRO A 182 -12.50 30.37 -5.89
N SER A 183 -11.68 29.31 -5.84
CA SER A 183 -11.56 28.43 -4.66
C SER A 183 -10.17 27.81 -4.52
N ASN A 184 -9.97 27.08 -3.44
CA ASN A 184 -8.77 26.28 -3.18
C ASN A 184 -8.52 25.18 -4.23
N TRP A 185 -9.56 24.76 -4.95
CA TRP A 185 -9.46 23.79 -6.03
C TRP A 185 -8.66 24.35 -7.19
N GLU A 186 -9.02 25.54 -7.67
CA GLU A 186 -8.35 26.21 -8.79
C GLU A 186 -6.92 26.55 -8.40
N LEU A 187 -6.71 27.16 -7.21
CA LEU A 187 -5.36 27.51 -6.72
C LEU A 187 -4.44 26.28 -6.70
N SER A 188 -4.89 25.17 -6.09
CA SER A 188 -4.07 23.95 -5.99
C SER A 188 -3.77 23.32 -7.34
N SER A 189 -4.75 23.29 -8.24
CA SER A 189 -4.60 22.74 -9.59
C SER A 189 -3.66 23.56 -10.46
N VAL A 190 -3.75 24.89 -10.41
CA VAL A 190 -2.86 25.78 -11.18
C VAL A 190 -1.45 25.73 -10.64
N ARG A 191 -1.25 25.63 -9.32
CA ARG A 191 0.06 25.43 -8.70
C ARG A 191 0.74 24.14 -9.17
N ALA A 192 0.00 23.02 -9.15
CA ALA A 192 0.50 21.76 -9.69
C ALA A 192 0.87 21.88 -11.18
N SER A 193 0.02 22.55 -11.97
CA SER A 193 0.25 22.74 -13.41
C SER A 193 1.48 23.64 -13.69
N SER A 194 1.75 24.62 -12.84
CA SER A 194 2.95 25.49 -12.96
C SER A 194 4.24 24.67 -12.78
N VAL A 195 4.27 23.74 -11.82
CA VAL A 195 5.39 22.83 -11.62
C VAL A 195 5.55 21.85 -12.77
N VAL A 196 4.45 21.27 -13.26
CA VAL A 196 4.45 20.38 -14.44
C VAL A 196 5.01 21.10 -15.66
N ARG A 197 4.60 22.34 -15.91
CA ARG A 197 5.13 23.16 -17.02
C ARG A 197 6.66 23.31 -16.91
N LEU A 198 7.14 23.61 -15.72
CA LEU A 198 8.60 23.73 -15.49
C LEU A 198 9.33 22.40 -15.77
N PHE A 199 8.77 21.26 -15.40
CA PHE A 199 9.36 19.96 -15.71
C PHE A 199 9.37 19.65 -17.21
N VAL A 200 8.33 20.04 -17.94
CA VAL A 200 8.31 19.97 -19.41
C VAL A 200 9.42 20.83 -20.00
N ASP A 201 9.59 22.07 -19.51
CA ASP A 201 10.65 22.99 -19.95
C ASP A 201 12.07 22.46 -19.59
N ALA A 202 12.18 21.66 -18.51
CA ALA A 202 13.42 20.97 -18.14
C ALA A 202 13.68 19.72 -18.98
N GLY A 203 12.75 19.31 -19.84
CA GLY A 203 12.87 18.20 -20.79
C GLY A 203 12.29 16.87 -20.32
N VAL A 204 11.44 16.85 -19.30
CA VAL A 204 10.65 15.67 -18.93
C VAL A 204 9.53 15.46 -19.96
N ALA A 205 9.34 14.23 -20.41
CA ALA A 205 8.31 13.91 -21.40
C ALA A 205 6.89 14.24 -20.87
N PRO A 206 6.08 15.03 -21.57
CA PRO A 206 4.75 15.42 -21.13
C PRO A 206 3.81 14.23 -20.85
N THR A 207 3.98 13.14 -21.59
CA THR A 207 3.17 11.91 -21.44
C THR A 207 3.36 11.22 -20.09
N ARG A 208 4.43 11.54 -19.36
CA ARG A 208 4.75 10.99 -18.04
C ARG A 208 4.22 11.86 -16.89
N LEU A 209 3.75 13.06 -17.20
CA LEU A 209 3.42 14.07 -16.19
C LEU A 209 1.90 14.18 -16.00
N THR A 210 1.47 14.21 -14.75
CA THR A 210 0.09 14.43 -14.35
C THR A 210 0.04 15.54 -13.29
N ALA A 211 -0.87 16.51 -13.45
CA ALA A 211 -1.15 17.54 -12.45
C ALA A 211 -2.50 17.27 -11.78
N VAL A 212 -2.53 17.31 -10.44
CA VAL A 212 -3.75 17.08 -9.65
C VAL A 212 -3.88 18.19 -8.58
N GLY A 213 -5.05 18.76 -8.45
CA GLY A 213 -5.39 19.68 -7.36
C GLY A 213 -6.28 18.98 -6.34
N PHE A 214 -5.95 19.04 -5.08
CA PHE A 214 -6.73 18.47 -3.98
C PHE A 214 -7.43 19.54 -3.12
N GLY A 215 -7.11 20.83 -3.33
CA GLY A 215 -7.58 21.87 -2.41
C GLY A 215 -7.15 21.58 -0.98
N SER A 216 -8.08 21.76 -0.05
CA SER A 216 -7.88 21.47 1.40
C SER A 216 -8.29 20.06 1.84
N ASN A 217 -8.65 19.16 0.91
CA ASN A 217 -9.33 17.91 1.26
C ASN A 217 -8.40 16.77 1.72
N VAL A 218 -7.08 16.94 1.58
CA VAL A 218 -6.08 15.93 1.99
C VAL A 218 -5.04 16.58 2.90
N PRO A 219 -5.40 16.93 4.15
CA PRO A 219 -4.49 17.53 5.11
C PRO A 219 -3.49 16.48 5.63
N VAL A 220 -2.24 16.90 5.89
CA VAL A 220 -1.19 16.07 6.53
C VAL A 220 -0.91 16.51 7.98
N ALA A 221 -1.52 17.61 8.42
CA ALA A 221 -1.46 18.13 9.77
C ALA A 221 -2.80 18.79 10.13
N SER A 222 -3.03 19.08 11.43
CA SER A 222 -4.21 19.86 11.82
C SER A 222 -4.18 21.26 11.22
N ASN A 223 -5.35 21.78 10.86
CA ASN A 223 -5.53 23.16 10.41
C ASN A 223 -5.75 24.16 11.58
N ASP A 224 -5.84 23.66 12.84
CA ASP A 224 -6.12 24.51 14.01
C ASP A 224 -4.99 25.49 14.29
N ASP A 225 -3.74 25.08 14.04
CA ASP A 225 -2.57 25.90 14.28
C ASP A 225 -1.88 26.39 12.98
N PRO A 226 -1.14 27.54 13.05
CA PRO A 226 -0.46 28.08 11.88
C PRO A 226 0.62 27.14 11.29
N ILE A 227 1.26 26.32 12.14
CA ILE A 227 2.33 25.40 11.73
C ILE A 227 1.73 24.26 10.92
N GLY A 228 0.61 23.69 11.40
CA GLY A 228 -0.12 22.64 10.66
C GLY A 228 -0.65 23.16 9.33
N ARG A 229 -1.26 24.35 9.29
CA ARG A 229 -1.68 24.98 8.04
C ARG A 229 -0.49 25.16 7.07
N ALA A 230 0.66 25.61 7.56
CA ALA A 230 1.85 25.75 6.71
C ALA A 230 2.32 24.42 6.13
N ARG A 231 2.16 23.31 6.85
CA ARG A 231 2.45 21.97 6.35
C ARG A 231 1.42 21.48 5.32
N ASN A 232 0.16 21.88 5.48
CA ASN A 232 -0.91 21.55 4.55
C ASN A 232 -0.74 22.29 3.21
N ARG A 233 -0.28 23.55 3.22
CA ARG A 233 0.10 24.29 2.02
C ARG A 233 1.38 23.73 1.42
N ARG A 234 1.25 22.72 0.55
CA ARG A 234 2.37 22.01 -0.07
C ARG A 234 2.10 21.64 -1.53
N VAL A 235 3.17 21.38 -2.25
CA VAL A 235 3.13 20.64 -3.50
C VAL A 235 3.88 19.32 -3.28
N ALA A 236 3.27 18.22 -3.64
CA ALA A 236 3.90 16.90 -3.60
C ALA A 236 4.20 16.44 -5.03
N VAL A 237 5.44 16.10 -5.30
CA VAL A 237 5.90 15.50 -6.56
C VAL A 237 6.14 14.03 -6.28
N THR A 238 5.28 13.17 -6.79
CA THR A 238 5.34 11.71 -6.58
C THR A 238 5.79 11.02 -7.85
N ILE A 239 6.94 10.39 -7.80
CA ILE A 239 7.47 9.51 -8.85
C ILE A 239 6.86 8.14 -8.58
N LEU A 240 6.00 7.69 -9.49
CA LEU A 240 5.22 6.46 -9.33
C LEU A 240 6.06 5.24 -9.66
N SER A 241 6.01 4.21 -8.82
CA SER A 241 6.62 2.92 -9.15
C SER A 241 6.02 2.35 -10.43
N GLY A 242 6.87 1.77 -11.28
CA GLY A 242 6.48 1.17 -12.56
C GLY A 242 5.76 -0.17 -12.43
N LEU A 243 5.51 -0.64 -11.21
CA LEU A 243 4.78 -1.90 -11.00
C LEU A 243 3.32 -1.73 -11.42
N PRO A 244 2.83 -2.53 -12.37
CA PRO A 244 1.43 -2.47 -12.76
C PRO A 244 0.54 -2.87 -11.59
N ASP A 245 -0.42 -2.03 -11.25
CA ASP A 245 -1.53 -2.42 -10.39
C ASP A 245 -2.26 -3.60 -11.05
N PRO A 246 -2.64 -4.64 -10.29
CA PRO A 246 -3.44 -5.71 -10.84
C PRO A 246 -4.80 -5.13 -11.28
N VAL A 247 -4.95 -4.97 -12.59
CA VAL A 247 -6.24 -4.56 -13.17
C VAL A 247 -7.17 -5.77 -13.04
N THR A 248 -8.13 -5.68 -12.15
CA THR A 248 -9.25 -6.64 -12.07
C THR A 248 -10.39 -6.05 -12.88
N GLU A 249 -10.61 -6.56 -14.07
CA GLU A 249 -11.82 -6.25 -14.83
C GLU A 249 -13.01 -6.84 -14.07
N LEU A 250 -13.92 -5.97 -13.66
CA LEU A 250 -15.19 -6.42 -13.08
C LEU A 250 -16.07 -6.95 -14.22
N PRO A 251 -16.62 -8.18 -14.11
CA PRO A 251 -17.51 -8.70 -15.14
C PRO A 251 -18.70 -7.77 -15.30
N THR A 252 -18.89 -7.23 -16.48
CA THR A 252 -20.07 -6.48 -16.85
C THR A 252 -21.28 -7.42 -16.76
N ALA A 253 -22.27 -7.06 -15.93
CA ALA A 253 -23.49 -7.84 -15.79
C ALA A 253 -24.18 -7.92 -17.18
N GLY A 254 -24.05 -9.07 -17.87
CA GLY A 254 -24.67 -9.31 -19.16
C GLY A 254 -23.80 -9.96 -20.24
N GLU A 255 -22.50 -10.11 -20.03
CA GLU A 255 -21.67 -10.81 -21.00
C GLU A 255 -21.61 -12.29 -20.63
N PRO A 256 -22.13 -13.22 -21.47
CA PRO A 256 -22.04 -14.65 -21.19
C PRO A 256 -20.57 -15.03 -21.15
N ALA A 257 -20.15 -15.73 -20.09
CA ALA A 257 -18.79 -16.25 -19.94
C ALA A 257 -18.35 -16.89 -21.25
N ALA A 258 -17.28 -16.36 -21.86
CA ALA A 258 -16.68 -16.95 -23.05
C ALA A 258 -16.36 -18.42 -22.76
N ALA A 259 -17.06 -19.33 -23.47
CA ALA A 259 -16.82 -20.75 -23.38
C ALA A 259 -15.33 -21.03 -23.67
N PRO A 260 -14.66 -21.95 -22.95
CA PRO A 260 -13.27 -22.26 -23.20
C PRO A 260 -13.10 -22.68 -24.66
N ALA A 261 -12.17 -22.01 -25.35
CA ALA A 261 -11.85 -22.27 -26.75
C ALA A 261 -11.55 -23.76 -26.94
N VAL A 262 -12.45 -24.46 -27.60
CA VAL A 262 -12.25 -25.86 -28.01
C VAL A 262 -11.17 -25.82 -29.06
N THR A 263 -9.99 -26.33 -28.73
CA THR A 263 -8.88 -26.51 -29.68
C THR A 263 -9.39 -27.49 -30.76
N PRO A 264 -9.37 -27.15 -32.06
CA PRO A 264 -9.80 -28.08 -33.08
C PRO A 264 -8.86 -29.30 -33.11
N ALA A 265 -9.47 -30.47 -33.01
CA ALA A 265 -8.78 -31.74 -33.14
C ALA A 265 -8.06 -31.82 -34.48
N VAL A 266 -6.74 -32.01 -34.44
CA VAL A 266 -5.92 -32.28 -35.62
C VAL A 266 -6.34 -33.63 -36.17
N THR A 267 -7.01 -33.64 -37.34
CA THR A 267 -7.32 -34.83 -38.09
C THR A 267 -6.01 -35.42 -38.65
N PRO A 268 -5.64 -36.66 -38.41
CA PRO A 268 -4.46 -37.25 -39.03
C PRO A 268 -4.68 -37.42 -40.55
N ALA A 269 -3.76 -36.86 -41.34
CA ALA A 269 -3.75 -37.02 -42.78
C ALA A 269 -3.59 -38.50 -43.16
N ALA A 270 -4.52 -38.98 -44.01
CA ALA A 270 -4.41 -40.29 -44.66
C ALA A 270 -3.23 -40.30 -45.60
N GLY A 271 -2.32 -41.27 -45.46
CA GLY A 271 -1.20 -41.51 -46.37
C GLY A 271 -1.67 -42.02 -47.73
N PRO A 272 -0.88 -41.76 -48.78
CA PRO A 272 -1.19 -42.20 -50.14
C PRO A 272 -0.95 -43.73 -50.31
N GLN A 273 -1.86 -44.39 -51.05
CA GLN A 273 -1.63 -45.71 -51.64
C GLN A 273 -0.80 -45.62 -52.91
#